data_2910b9cd1748c6baec43a437595040b0
#
_entry.id   2910b9cd1748c6baec43a437595040b0
#
_cell.length_a   1.000
_cell.length_b   1.000
_cell.length_c   1.000
_cell.angle_alpha   90.00
_cell.angle_beta   90.00
_cell.angle_gamma   90.00
#
_symmetry.space_group_name_H-M   'P 1'
#
loop_
_entity.id
_entity.type
_entity.pdbx_description
1 polymer ?
#
loop_
_entity_poly.entity_id
_entity_poly.type
_entity_poly.pdbx_seq_one_letter_code
_entity_poly.pdbx_strand_id
1 'polypeptide(L)'
;MTKLQNLDEEYKTQTAELSSTIESKRAEVSNLDAMIQEAARAAVEAAKKEQEKNNTVNNENTNTPSGGGDNSGGTVTPAPEPTPTPTPDPTPTPTPTPEPNYNPSTGNAIVDRAYSWVGKAEYVWGACSPGAFDCSGFVSYCLTGAYSRLGTTYTFLTWTQVSNPQPGDVAVNENHCGIYIGGGQMIHAADYGIGVIVGPVQSGMIYVRY
;
A
#
# COMPACT_ATOMS: atom_id res chain seq x y z
N MET A 1 34.96 -14.40 38.39
CA MET A 1 34.35 -13.67 37.28
C MET A 1 34.22 -12.20 37.64
N THR A 2 34.64 -11.32 36.75
CA THR A 2 34.55 -9.88 36.99
C THR A 2 33.15 -9.38 36.66
N LYS A 3 32.69 -8.31 37.31
CA LYS A 3 31.39 -7.68 37.12
C LYS A 3 31.10 -7.36 35.62
N LEU A 4 32.18 -7.11 34.88
CA LEU A 4 32.11 -6.86 33.42
C LEU A 4 31.74 -8.11 32.62
N GLN A 5 32.24 -9.28 32.99
CA GLN A 5 31.93 -10.56 32.32
C GLN A 5 30.48 -10.97 32.54
N ASN A 6 29.93 -10.74 33.72
CA ASN A 6 28.52 -11.02 34.00
C ASN A 6 27.59 -10.10 33.19
N LEU A 7 27.97 -8.82 33.03
CA LEU A 7 27.19 -7.88 32.22
C LEU A 7 27.22 -8.23 30.72
N ASP A 8 28.38 -8.67 30.22
CA ASP A 8 28.50 -9.10 28.80
C ASP A 8 27.63 -10.35 28.48
N GLU A 9 27.60 -11.31 29.41
CA GLU A 9 26.73 -12.47 29.33
C GLU A 9 25.24 -12.11 29.37
N GLU A 10 24.86 -11.16 30.24
CA GLU A 10 23.51 -10.68 30.36
C GLU A 10 23.06 -9.96 29.08
N TYR A 11 23.89 -9.09 28.51
CA TYR A 11 23.61 -8.44 27.23
C TYR A 11 23.47 -9.44 26.05
N LYS A 12 24.29 -10.46 25.98
CA LYS A 12 24.22 -11.52 24.98
C LYS A 12 22.89 -12.27 25.08
N THR A 13 22.48 -12.60 26.30
CA THR A 13 21.21 -13.30 26.55
C THR A 13 20.01 -12.44 26.14
N GLN A 14 19.98 -11.18 26.55
CA GLN A 14 18.91 -10.25 26.19
C GLN A 14 18.84 -10.01 24.67
N THR A 15 20.00 -9.91 24.01
CA THR A 15 20.06 -9.74 22.55
C THR A 15 19.52 -10.97 21.82
N ALA A 16 19.83 -12.17 22.30
CA ALA A 16 19.31 -13.41 21.74
C ALA A 16 17.79 -13.56 21.93
N GLU A 17 17.28 -13.25 23.12
CA GLU A 17 15.84 -13.25 23.41
C GLU A 17 15.09 -12.22 22.56
N LEU A 18 15.64 -11.01 22.40
CA LEU A 18 15.04 -9.96 21.58
C LEU A 18 15.02 -10.39 20.10
N SER A 19 16.11 -10.97 19.60
CA SER A 19 16.18 -11.48 18.23
C SER A 19 15.14 -12.57 17.97
N SER A 20 14.98 -13.52 18.88
CA SER A 20 13.97 -14.57 18.82
C SER A 20 12.54 -13.99 18.82
N THR A 21 12.31 -12.97 19.64
CA THR A 21 11.01 -12.28 19.69
C THR A 21 10.71 -11.56 18.39
N ILE A 22 11.71 -10.89 17.80
CA ILE A 22 11.57 -10.20 16.51
C ILE A 22 11.26 -11.21 15.40
N GLU A 23 11.94 -12.36 15.34
CA GLU A 23 11.67 -13.40 14.35
C GLU A 23 10.26 -13.97 14.50
N SER A 24 9.81 -14.23 15.72
CA SER A 24 8.45 -14.71 16.01
C SER A 24 7.41 -13.69 15.54
N LYS A 25 7.60 -12.40 15.83
CA LYS A 25 6.68 -11.34 15.40
C LYS A 25 6.68 -11.13 13.89
N ARG A 26 7.81 -11.28 13.22
CA ARG A 26 7.88 -11.25 11.75
C ARG A 26 7.10 -12.40 11.12
N ALA A 27 7.20 -13.60 11.68
CA ALA A 27 6.42 -14.75 11.22
C ALA A 27 4.91 -14.54 11.40
N GLU A 28 4.50 -13.96 12.55
CA GLU A 28 3.11 -13.63 12.84
C GLU A 28 2.55 -12.59 11.84
N VAL A 29 3.31 -11.53 11.57
CA VAL A 29 2.97 -10.50 10.57
C VAL A 29 2.86 -11.11 9.18
N SER A 30 3.81 -11.94 8.76
CA SER A 30 3.76 -12.62 7.45
C SER A 30 2.52 -13.52 7.30
N ASN A 31 2.12 -14.19 8.36
CA ASN A 31 0.90 -15.02 8.36
C ASN A 31 -0.36 -14.16 8.25
N LEU A 32 -0.40 -13.04 8.98
CA LEU A 32 -1.49 -12.06 8.88
C LEU A 32 -1.62 -11.50 7.47
N ASP A 33 -0.50 -11.14 6.83
CA ASP A 33 -0.47 -10.64 5.46
C ASP A 33 -1.02 -11.66 4.46
N ALA A 34 -0.66 -12.95 4.62
CA ALA A 34 -1.21 -14.03 3.80
C ALA A 34 -2.74 -14.15 3.95
N MET A 35 -3.25 -14.05 5.17
CA MET A 35 -4.70 -14.08 5.45
C MET A 35 -5.42 -12.86 4.85
N ILE A 36 -4.83 -11.67 4.93
CA ILE A 36 -5.38 -10.45 4.34
C ILE A 36 -5.43 -10.57 2.82
N GLN A 37 -4.38 -11.11 2.18
CA GLN A 37 -4.36 -11.33 0.73
C GLN A 37 -5.42 -12.33 0.29
N GLU A 38 -5.62 -13.42 1.04
CA GLU A 38 -6.65 -14.41 0.75
C GLU A 38 -8.05 -13.81 0.89
N ALA A 39 -8.30 -13.05 1.95
CA ALA A 39 -9.55 -12.34 2.16
C ALA A 39 -9.84 -11.31 1.05
N ALA A 40 -8.82 -10.56 0.62
CA ALA A 40 -8.94 -9.60 -0.48
C ALA A 40 -9.27 -10.29 -1.82
N ARG A 41 -8.63 -11.44 -2.12
CA ARG A 41 -8.95 -12.24 -3.31
C ARG A 41 -10.38 -12.77 -3.28
N ALA A 42 -10.83 -13.28 -2.13
CA ALA A 42 -12.18 -13.76 -1.95
C ALA A 42 -13.22 -12.64 -2.12
N ALA A 43 -12.94 -11.44 -1.62
CA ALA A 43 -13.80 -10.26 -1.79
C ALA A 43 -13.92 -9.82 -3.26
N VAL A 44 -12.80 -9.81 -4.01
CA VAL A 44 -12.79 -9.48 -5.45
C VAL A 44 -13.57 -10.52 -6.25
N GLU A 45 -13.44 -11.80 -5.93
CA GLU A 45 -14.18 -12.87 -6.60
C GLU A 45 -15.68 -12.81 -6.28
N ALA A 46 -16.04 -12.50 -5.05
CA ALA A 46 -17.43 -12.27 -4.65
C ALA A 46 -18.05 -11.08 -5.41
N ALA A 47 -17.33 -9.96 -5.50
CA ALA A 47 -17.78 -8.78 -6.24
C ALA A 47 -17.96 -9.06 -7.75
N LYS A 48 -17.08 -9.85 -8.36
CA LYS A 48 -17.25 -10.29 -9.76
C LYS A 48 -18.51 -11.13 -9.97
N LYS A 49 -18.77 -12.09 -9.07
CA LYS A 49 -19.97 -12.92 -9.13
C LYS A 49 -21.26 -12.10 -8.96
N GLU A 50 -21.21 -11.04 -8.18
CA GLU A 50 -22.35 -10.14 -7.97
C GLU A 50 -22.60 -9.26 -9.20
N GLN A 51 -21.54 -8.76 -9.85
CA GLN A 51 -21.65 -8.04 -11.13
C GLN A 51 -22.17 -8.92 -12.27
N GLU A 52 -21.75 -10.19 -12.35
CA GLU A 52 -22.25 -11.13 -13.33
C GLU A 52 -23.74 -11.43 -13.12
N LYS A 53 -24.20 -11.59 -11.87
CA LYS A 53 -25.64 -11.75 -11.56
C LYS A 53 -26.47 -10.53 -11.97
N ASN A 54 -25.98 -9.32 -11.67
CA ASN A 54 -26.68 -8.09 -12.03
C ASN A 54 -26.74 -7.86 -13.55
N ASN A 55 -25.72 -8.30 -14.28
CA ASN A 55 -25.70 -8.21 -15.74
C ASN A 55 -26.66 -9.21 -16.39
N THR A 56 -26.88 -10.37 -15.78
CA THR A 56 -27.82 -11.39 -16.26
C THR A 56 -29.26 -10.96 -16.04
N VAL A 57 -29.56 -10.34 -14.90
CA VAL A 57 -30.90 -9.82 -14.57
C VAL A 57 -31.32 -8.66 -15.51
N ASN A 58 -30.37 -7.80 -15.91
CA ASN A 58 -30.65 -6.69 -16.82
C ASN A 58 -30.86 -7.14 -18.29
N ASN A 59 -30.41 -8.33 -18.67
CA ASN A 59 -30.55 -8.84 -20.05
C ASN A 59 -31.86 -9.61 -20.26
N GLU A 60 -32.58 -10.01 -19.21
CA GLU A 60 -33.87 -10.71 -19.32
C GLU A 60 -35.08 -9.75 -19.37
N ASN A 61 -34.91 -8.44 -19.15
CA ASN A 61 -36.01 -7.48 -19.04
C ASN A 61 -36.23 -6.62 -20.31
N THR A 62 -35.73 -7.03 -21.50
CA THR A 62 -35.91 -6.31 -22.77
C THR A 62 -36.70 -7.08 -23.80
N ASN A 63 -37.70 -7.88 -23.40
CA ASN A 63 -38.59 -8.48 -24.38
C ASN A 63 -40.02 -8.67 -23.87
N THR A 64 -40.86 -7.61 -23.90
CA THR A 64 -42.33 -7.80 -23.97
C THR A 64 -42.97 -6.63 -24.74
N PRO A 65 -43.79 -6.88 -25.73
CA PRO A 65 -44.38 -5.84 -26.59
C PRO A 65 -45.63 -5.23 -25.96
N SER A 66 -45.84 -4.00 -26.35
CA SER A 66 -46.96 -3.10 -26.18
C SER A 66 -48.35 -3.75 -26.26
N GLY A 67 -49.22 -3.36 -25.32
CA GLY A 67 -50.67 -3.57 -25.44
C GLY A 67 -51.42 -2.70 -24.42
N GLY A 68 -52.21 -1.76 -24.92
CA GLY A 68 -52.83 -0.63 -24.23
C GLY A 68 -53.94 -0.95 -23.24
N GLY A 69 -54.36 0.09 -22.54
CA GLY A 69 -55.72 0.24 -22.01
C GLY A 69 -55.85 0.50 -20.52
N ASP A 70 -56.20 1.74 -20.27
CA ASP A 70 -57.25 2.27 -19.38
C ASP A 70 -57.04 2.44 -17.87
N ASN A 71 -57.15 3.65 -17.55
CA ASN A 71 -57.61 4.51 -16.49
C ASN A 71 -58.29 3.86 -15.27
N SER A 72 -57.76 4.05 -14.06
CA SER A 72 -58.57 4.39 -12.88
C SER A 72 -57.75 4.99 -11.74
N GLY A 73 -58.17 6.14 -11.25
CA GLY A 73 -57.54 6.94 -10.21
C GLY A 73 -57.53 6.29 -8.86
N GLY A 74 -56.40 6.41 -8.18
CA GLY A 74 -56.23 6.11 -6.79
C GLY A 74 -55.27 7.11 -6.18
N THR A 75 -55.83 8.04 -5.40
CA THR A 75 -55.07 9.03 -4.61
C THR A 75 -54.25 8.30 -3.55
N VAL A 76 -52.96 8.23 -3.71
CA VAL A 76 -52.01 7.79 -2.68
C VAL A 76 -51.39 9.01 -2.00
N THR A 77 -51.69 9.14 -0.71
CA THR A 77 -51.07 10.09 0.19
C THR A 77 -49.58 9.81 0.28
N PRO A 78 -48.68 10.76 0.09
CA PRO A 78 -47.25 10.54 0.22
C PRO A 78 -46.89 10.28 1.69
N ALA A 79 -46.07 9.26 1.91
CA ALA A 79 -45.47 8.96 3.21
C ALA A 79 -44.50 10.08 3.62
N PRO A 80 -44.35 10.38 4.92
CA PRO A 80 -43.45 11.41 5.38
C PRO A 80 -41.99 11.08 5.05
N GLU A 81 -41.30 12.06 4.52
CA GLU A 81 -39.87 12.03 4.18
C GLU A 81 -39.03 11.79 5.46
N PRO A 82 -38.02 10.90 5.43
CA PRO A 82 -37.17 10.67 6.59
C PRO A 82 -36.36 11.92 6.92
N THR A 83 -36.42 12.33 8.19
CA THR A 83 -35.65 13.43 8.74
C THR A 83 -34.15 13.20 8.51
N PRO A 84 -33.36 14.18 7.99
CA PRO A 84 -31.95 14.00 7.78
C PRO A 84 -31.22 13.78 9.10
N THR A 85 -30.45 12.69 9.16
CA THR A 85 -29.55 12.41 10.27
C THR A 85 -28.45 13.50 10.32
N PRO A 86 -28.14 14.08 11.50
CA PRO A 86 -27.10 15.10 11.57
C PRO A 86 -25.75 14.55 11.10
N THR A 87 -25.13 15.25 10.15
CA THR A 87 -23.78 14.99 9.66
C THR A 87 -22.81 15.15 10.84
N PRO A 88 -21.91 14.18 11.11
CA PRO A 88 -20.91 14.36 12.15
C PRO A 88 -20.00 15.54 11.81
N ASP A 89 -19.72 16.35 12.82
CA ASP A 89 -18.83 17.51 12.77
C ASP A 89 -17.44 17.08 12.26
N PRO A 90 -16.81 17.80 11.33
CA PRO A 90 -15.51 17.40 10.81
C PRO A 90 -14.47 17.40 11.93
N THR A 91 -13.82 16.25 12.11
CA THR A 91 -12.67 16.10 13.01
C THR A 91 -11.60 17.14 12.64
N PRO A 92 -11.02 17.88 13.59
CA PRO A 92 -10.03 18.90 13.28
C PRO A 92 -8.83 18.26 12.57
N THR A 93 -8.52 18.74 11.38
CA THR A 93 -7.33 18.37 10.61
C THR A 93 -6.09 18.69 11.44
N PRO A 94 -5.17 17.74 11.66
CA PRO A 94 -3.94 18.02 12.39
C PRO A 94 -3.14 19.11 11.65
N THR A 95 -2.67 20.09 12.41
CA THR A 95 -1.81 21.18 11.92
C THR A 95 -0.54 20.57 11.32
N PRO A 96 -0.17 20.90 10.07
CA PRO A 96 1.03 20.35 9.46
C PRO A 96 2.27 20.75 10.26
N THR A 97 3.03 19.75 10.69
CA THR A 97 4.38 19.94 11.21
C THR A 97 5.25 20.56 10.10
N PRO A 98 6.12 21.56 10.36
CA PRO A 98 6.93 22.17 9.33
C PRO A 98 7.81 21.11 8.65
N GLU A 99 7.62 20.96 7.33
CA GLU A 99 8.29 19.98 6.49
C GLU A 99 9.80 20.27 6.43
N PRO A 100 10.68 19.27 6.61
CA PRO A 100 12.05 19.38 6.16
C PRO A 100 12.03 19.57 4.64
N ASN A 101 12.55 20.70 4.16
CA ASN A 101 12.58 21.05 2.75
C ASN A 101 13.64 20.19 2.04
N TYR A 102 13.30 18.92 1.80
CA TYR A 102 14.15 17.96 1.10
C TYR A 102 13.76 17.98 -0.38
N ASN A 103 14.46 18.80 -1.17
CA ASN A 103 14.29 18.85 -2.63
C ASN A 103 15.65 18.82 -3.33
N PRO A 104 16.37 17.67 -3.30
CA PRO A 104 17.56 17.52 -4.13
C PRO A 104 17.10 17.31 -5.58
N SER A 105 17.53 18.16 -6.49
CA SER A 105 17.55 17.81 -7.91
C SER A 105 18.78 16.93 -8.16
N THR A 106 18.57 15.63 -8.23
CA THR A 106 19.63 14.64 -8.46
C THR A 106 19.94 14.48 -9.96
N GLY A 107 19.14 15.07 -10.84
CA GLY A 107 19.15 14.85 -12.28
C GLY A 107 18.47 13.53 -12.70
N ASN A 108 17.92 12.78 -11.76
CA ASN A 108 17.14 11.56 -12.01
C ASN A 108 15.71 11.75 -11.50
N ALA A 109 14.77 11.89 -12.42
CA ALA A 109 13.37 12.17 -12.08
C ALA A 109 12.72 11.10 -11.19
N ILE A 110 13.15 9.84 -11.24
CA ILE A 110 12.65 8.75 -10.39
C ILE A 110 13.11 8.98 -8.95
N VAL A 111 14.40 9.28 -8.78
CA VAL A 111 15.01 9.54 -7.47
C VAL A 111 14.45 10.84 -6.86
N ASP A 112 14.27 11.87 -7.68
CA ASP A 112 13.71 13.16 -7.24
C ASP A 112 12.26 12.99 -6.75
N ARG A 113 11.44 12.19 -7.46
CA ARG A 113 10.10 11.83 -6.99
C ARG A 113 10.13 11.02 -5.69
N ALA A 114 11.08 10.11 -5.55
CA ALA A 114 11.22 9.34 -4.32
C ALA A 114 11.57 10.24 -3.13
N TYR A 115 12.53 11.13 -3.29
CA TYR A 115 12.88 12.08 -2.24
C TYR A 115 11.75 13.04 -1.86
N SER A 116 10.88 13.40 -2.80
CA SER A 116 9.77 14.33 -2.54
C SER A 116 8.81 13.84 -1.46
N TRP A 117 8.78 12.54 -1.18
CA TRP A 117 7.89 11.91 -0.18
C TRP A 117 8.59 11.46 1.10
N VAL A 118 9.90 11.59 1.22
CA VAL A 118 10.63 11.24 2.44
C VAL A 118 10.14 12.06 3.63
N GLY A 119 9.65 11.38 4.66
CA GLY A 119 9.07 11.99 5.87
C GLY A 119 7.70 12.63 5.69
N LYS A 120 7.08 12.53 4.49
CA LYS A 120 5.83 13.20 4.14
C LYS A 120 4.67 12.26 3.83
N ALA A 121 4.95 11.02 3.55
CA ALA A 121 3.94 10.03 3.23
C ALA A 121 3.89 8.92 4.27
N GLU A 122 2.68 8.47 4.57
CA GLU A 122 2.42 7.36 5.45
C GLU A 122 2.50 6.03 4.69
N TYR A 123 2.81 4.96 5.42
CA TYR A 123 2.64 3.62 4.89
C TYR A 123 1.18 3.19 5.06
N VAL A 124 0.54 2.86 3.95
CA VAL A 124 -0.82 2.29 3.95
C VAL A 124 -0.84 1.12 2.98
N TRP A 125 -1.12 -0.08 3.47
CA TRP A 125 -1.20 -1.29 2.64
C TRP A 125 -2.19 -1.12 1.48
N GLY A 126 -1.75 -1.50 0.28
CA GLY A 126 -2.55 -1.38 -0.93
C GLY A 126 -2.63 0.04 -1.50
N ALA A 127 -2.08 1.05 -0.85
CA ALA A 127 -2.18 2.43 -1.33
C ALA A 127 -1.14 2.78 -2.40
N CYS A 128 -1.57 3.61 -3.34
CA CYS A 128 -0.76 4.33 -4.31
C CYS A 128 -1.44 5.68 -4.59
N SER A 129 -1.41 6.58 -3.61
CA SER A 129 -2.12 7.87 -3.63
C SER A 129 -1.28 8.96 -2.96
N PRO A 130 -1.58 10.25 -3.20
CA PRO A 130 -0.87 11.35 -2.56
C PRO A 130 -0.81 11.20 -1.04
N GLY A 131 0.40 11.16 -0.47
CA GLY A 131 0.62 11.06 0.97
C GLY A 131 0.44 9.65 1.57
N ALA A 132 0.03 8.64 0.78
CA ALA A 132 -0.17 7.27 1.28
C ALA A 132 0.28 6.23 0.26
N PHE A 133 1.22 5.37 0.66
CA PHE A 133 1.79 4.32 -0.20
C PHE A 133 2.04 3.04 0.59
N ASP A 134 1.92 1.89 -0.07
CA ASP A 134 2.72 0.73 0.31
C ASP A 134 4.02 0.70 -0.50
N CYS A 135 4.90 -0.28 -0.25
CA CYS A 135 6.21 -0.36 -0.89
C CYS A 135 6.12 -0.38 -2.42
N SER A 136 5.25 -1.18 -2.99
CA SER A 136 5.09 -1.34 -4.45
C SER A 136 4.30 -0.20 -5.09
N GLY A 137 3.35 0.40 -4.37
CA GLY A 137 2.65 1.61 -4.79
C GLY A 137 3.59 2.80 -4.87
N PHE A 138 4.47 2.94 -3.87
CA PHE A 138 5.51 3.96 -3.86
C PHE A 138 6.48 3.82 -5.05
N VAL A 139 7.01 2.61 -5.28
CA VAL A 139 7.88 2.33 -6.43
C VAL A 139 7.16 2.64 -7.75
N SER A 140 5.91 2.22 -7.90
CA SER A 140 5.10 2.48 -9.11
C SER A 140 4.96 3.99 -9.39
N TYR A 141 4.64 4.77 -8.35
CA TYR A 141 4.58 6.23 -8.45
C TYR A 141 5.94 6.83 -8.83
N CYS A 142 7.02 6.41 -8.17
CA CYS A 142 8.35 6.96 -8.46
C CYS A 142 8.77 6.72 -9.91
N LEU A 143 8.49 5.55 -10.46
CA LEU A 143 8.83 5.20 -11.84
C LEU A 143 8.02 6.01 -12.86
N THR A 144 6.73 6.17 -12.65
CA THR A 144 5.81 6.72 -13.66
C THR A 144 5.44 8.19 -13.45
N GLY A 145 5.48 8.67 -12.19
CA GLY A 145 4.91 9.95 -11.78
C GLY A 145 3.38 9.93 -11.65
N ALA A 146 2.74 8.79 -11.85
CA ALA A 146 1.30 8.62 -11.75
C ALA A 146 0.93 7.79 -10.52
N TYR A 147 -0.19 8.12 -9.87
CA TYR A 147 -0.75 7.33 -8.77
C TYR A 147 -1.50 6.10 -9.29
N SER A 148 -0.77 5.26 -10.02
CA SER A 148 -1.26 4.04 -10.64
C SER A 148 -0.26 2.91 -10.44
N ARG A 149 -0.73 1.76 -9.99
CA ARG A 149 0.12 0.61 -9.71
C ARG A 149 0.60 -0.04 -11.00
N LEU A 150 1.91 -0.30 -11.08
CA LEU A 150 2.51 -1.17 -12.09
C LEU A 150 2.41 -2.66 -11.71
N GLY A 151 2.27 -2.95 -10.42
CA GLY A 151 2.17 -4.29 -9.91
C GLY A 151 2.58 -4.39 -8.44
N THR A 152 2.97 -5.59 -8.04
CA THR A 152 3.48 -5.92 -6.70
C THR A 152 4.98 -6.27 -6.78
N THR A 153 5.59 -6.60 -5.65
CA THR A 153 6.96 -7.13 -5.59
C THR A 153 7.16 -8.30 -6.54
N TYR A 154 6.20 -9.23 -6.63
CA TYR A 154 6.26 -10.36 -7.57
C TYR A 154 6.27 -9.92 -9.04
N THR A 155 5.55 -8.87 -9.39
CA THR A 155 5.63 -8.29 -10.74
C THR A 155 7.02 -7.73 -10.99
N PHE A 156 7.60 -7.00 -10.05
CA PHE A 156 8.92 -6.40 -10.21
C PHE A 156 10.04 -7.44 -10.29
N LEU A 157 9.91 -8.56 -9.58
CA LEU A 157 10.85 -9.69 -9.67
C LEU A 157 10.92 -10.32 -11.08
N THR A 158 9.93 -10.09 -11.95
CA THR A 158 9.96 -10.56 -13.34
C THR A 158 10.67 -9.60 -14.30
N TRP A 159 11.04 -8.41 -13.84
CA TRP A 159 11.71 -7.43 -14.68
C TRP A 159 13.20 -7.76 -14.91
N THR A 160 13.83 -7.03 -15.82
CA THR A 160 15.24 -7.26 -16.15
C THR A 160 16.14 -7.02 -14.94
N GLN A 161 16.77 -8.09 -14.45
CA GLN A 161 17.75 -7.98 -13.36
C GLN A 161 19.02 -7.30 -13.84
N VAL A 162 19.56 -6.41 -13.01
CA VAL A 162 20.82 -5.69 -13.28
C VAL A 162 21.87 -6.00 -12.21
N SER A 163 23.11 -6.29 -12.67
CA SER A 163 24.23 -6.58 -11.78
C SER A 163 25.00 -5.33 -11.35
N ASN A 164 24.83 -4.21 -12.07
CA ASN A 164 25.41 -2.91 -11.74
C ASN A 164 24.30 -1.87 -11.59
N PRO A 165 23.65 -1.81 -10.40
CA PRO A 165 22.51 -0.95 -10.20
C PRO A 165 22.89 0.52 -10.24
N GLN A 166 22.01 1.32 -10.84
CA GLN A 166 22.11 2.77 -10.92
C GLN A 166 20.99 3.42 -10.09
N PRO A 167 21.18 4.64 -9.59
CA PRO A 167 20.09 5.38 -8.95
C PRO A 167 18.85 5.43 -9.87
N GLY A 168 17.69 5.05 -9.32
CA GLY A 168 16.44 4.91 -10.06
C GLY A 168 16.06 3.46 -10.40
N ASP A 169 16.99 2.49 -10.26
CA ASP A 169 16.65 1.06 -10.34
C ASP A 169 15.84 0.65 -9.10
N VAL A 170 15.13 -0.45 -9.19
CA VAL A 170 14.30 -0.98 -8.10
C VAL A 170 15.08 -2.05 -7.36
N ALA A 171 15.27 -1.87 -6.04
CA ALA A 171 15.71 -2.93 -5.15
C ALA A 171 14.47 -3.70 -4.70
N VAL A 172 14.44 -5.02 -4.87
CA VAL A 172 13.24 -5.85 -4.61
C VAL A 172 13.58 -7.26 -4.15
N ASN A 173 12.77 -7.75 -3.21
CA ASN A 173 12.62 -9.17 -2.87
C ASN A 173 11.10 -9.52 -2.81
N GLU A 174 10.76 -10.72 -2.41
CA GLU A 174 9.36 -11.17 -2.35
C GLU A 174 8.49 -10.31 -1.41
N ASN A 175 9.07 -9.74 -0.36
CA ASN A 175 8.35 -9.07 0.72
C ASN A 175 8.36 -7.56 0.61
N HIS A 176 9.37 -6.97 -0.06
CA HIS A 176 9.59 -5.53 -0.03
C HIS A 176 10.27 -5.01 -1.28
N CYS A 177 10.12 -3.69 -1.52
CA CYS A 177 10.81 -3.00 -2.61
C CYS A 177 11.03 -1.51 -2.29
N GLY A 178 11.98 -0.90 -3.00
CA GLY A 178 12.30 0.52 -2.91
C GLY A 178 13.05 1.01 -4.14
N ILE A 179 13.23 2.31 -4.25
CA ILE A 179 14.03 2.96 -5.29
C ILE A 179 15.47 3.05 -4.80
N TYR A 180 16.38 2.38 -5.53
CA TYR A 180 17.81 2.46 -5.26
C TYR A 180 18.33 3.87 -5.54
N ILE A 181 19.16 4.42 -4.64
CA ILE A 181 19.70 5.77 -4.75
C ILE A 181 21.24 5.81 -4.78
N GLY A 182 21.88 4.64 -4.83
CA GLY A 182 23.34 4.51 -4.76
C GLY A 182 23.84 4.16 -3.37
N GLY A 183 25.11 3.76 -3.28
CA GLY A 183 25.78 3.51 -1.98
C GLY A 183 25.15 2.46 -1.09
N GLY A 184 24.40 1.50 -1.64
CA GLY A 184 23.66 0.50 -0.87
C GLY A 184 22.43 1.04 -0.15
N GLN A 185 21.94 2.23 -0.54
CA GLN A 185 20.76 2.87 0.04
C GLN A 185 19.58 2.84 -0.91
N MET A 186 18.36 2.85 -0.37
CA MET A 186 17.11 2.98 -1.11
C MET A 186 16.14 3.92 -0.40
N ILE A 187 15.17 4.46 -1.14
CA ILE A 187 14.00 5.12 -0.59
C ILE A 187 12.82 4.16 -0.74
N HIS A 188 12.09 3.96 0.35
CA HIS A 188 10.98 3.02 0.37
C HIS A 188 9.89 3.45 1.35
N ALA A 189 8.64 3.07 1.07
CA ALA A 189 7.58 3.11 2.07
C ALA A 189 7.80 1.92 3.00
N ALA A 190 8.29 2.19 4.21
CA ALA A 190 8.91 1.18 5.08
C ALA A 190 7.88 0.32 5.81
N ASP A 191 7.06 0.94 6.67
CA ASP A 191 6.05 0.25 7.47
C ASP A 191 5.07 1.25 8.09
N TYR A 192 3.99 0.74 8.71
CA TYR A 192 3.03 1.54 9.47
C TYR A 192 3.73 2.37 10.57
N GLY A 193 3.35 3.64 10.65
CA GLY A 193 3.93 4.59 11.61
C GLY A 193 5.35 5.07 11.28
N ILE A 194 5.98 4.53 10.23
CA ILE A 194 7.30 4.95 9.75
C ILE A 194 7.17 5.78 8.47
N GLY A 195 6.36 5.30 7.51
CA GLY A 195 6.15 5.96 6.23
C GLY A 195 7.30 5.82 5.25
N VAL A 196 7.50 6.84 4.41
CA VAL A 196 8.57 6.86 3.40
C VAL A 196 9.87 7.38 4.00
N ILE A 197 10.91 6.58 3.93
CA ILE A 197 12.24 6.88 4.49
C ILE A 197 13.37 6.52 3.52
N VAL A 198 14.57 7.05 3.81
CA VAL A 198 15.84 6.55 3.28
C VAL A 198 16.34 5.45 4.22
N GLY A 199 16.70 4.30 3.67
CA GLY A 199 17.24 3.18 4.45
C GLY A 199 18.21 2.32 3.63
N PRO A 200 18.92 1.38 4.27
CA PRO A 200 19.78 0.46 3.55
C PRO A 200 18.96 -0.49 2.68
N VAL A 201 19.54 -0.91 1.54
CA VAL A 201 19.01 -2.03 0.76
C VAL A 201 19.02 -3.27 1.62
N GLN A 202 17.89 -3.95 1.73
CA GLN A 202 17.73 -5.08 2.64
C GLN A 202 18.41 -6.34 2.10
N SER A 203 18.80 -7.22 3.00
CA SER A 203 19.39 -8.50 2.62
C SER A 203 18.45 -9.33 1.73
N GLY A 204 19.02 -10.00 0.73
CA GLY A 204 18.26 -10.83 -0.21
C GLY A 204 17.52 -10.05 -1.31
N MET A 205 17.64 -8.73 -1.36
CA MET A 205 17.13 -7.96 -2.51
C MET A 205 18.02 -8.11 -3.73
N ILE A 206 17.38 -8.21 -4.89
CA ILE A 206 17.99 -8.04 -6.21
C ILE A 206 17.66 -6.65 -6.76
N TYR A 207 18.37 -6.26 -7.80
CA TYR A 207 18.09 -5.00 -8.50
C TYR A 207 17.49 -5.29 -9.86
N VAL A 208 16.41 -4.59 -10.18
CA VAL A 208 15.72 -4.72 -11.46
C VAL A 208 15.48 -3.35 -12.09
N ARG A 209 15.36 -3.30 -13.40
CA ARG A 209 15.12 -2.06 -14.17
C ARG A 209 13.78 -2.14 -14.89
N TYR A 210 13.03 -1.03 -14.77
CA TYR A 210 11.76 -0.77 -15.44
C TYR A 210 11.97 -0.33 -16.88
#